data_e7f0319646cfd0d9518feb2acce42850
#
_entry.id   e7f0319646cfd0d9518feb2acce42850
#
_cell.length_a   1.000
_cell.length_b   1.000
_cell.length_c   1.000
_cell.angle_alpha   90.00
_cell.angle_beta   90.00
_cell.angle_gamma   90.00
#
_symmetry.space_group_name_H-M   'P 1'
#
loop_
_entity.id
_entity.type
_entity.pdbx_description
1 polymer ?
#
loop_
_entity_poly.entity_id
_entity_poly.type
_entity_poly.pdbx_seq_one_letter_code
_entity_poly.pdbx_strand_id
1 'polypeptide(L)'
;MCSSDLCRPIGEPMFATAVDQNQLLALDDRPPVEVLNQLYGQASDHDKQLMQHSLFVGLAMRAGESTYGQGDYLIRNVIGADQDSGSIAVAAHLHPNQVVQFPLRDAKTSADDLRQVLGRLESALGSGTPDGALLFSCTGRGRGLYGESGHDSASFTETIGQLPLGGFFCNGEIGPVGGTTFVHGYTSSFAVFRPISSE
;
A
#
# COMPACT_ATOMS: atom_id res chain seq x y z
N MET A 1 -4.78 -16.12 -2.38
CA MET A 1 -3.78 -15.04 -2.53
C MET A 1 -4.06 -14.00 -1.49
N CYS A 2 -3.06 -13.49 -0.82
CA CYS A 2 -3.16 -12.38 0.13
C CYS A 2 -2.05 -11.36 -0.17
N SER A 3 -2.30 -10.09 0.16
CA SER A 3 -1.33 -9.02 -0.03
C SER A 3 -1.23 -8.15 1.22
N SER A 4 -0.04 -7.65 1.49
CA SER A 4 0.29 -6.73 2.59
C SER A 4 0.72 -5.38 2.03
N ASP A 5 0.22 -4.29 2.61
CA ASP A 5 0.52 -2.92 2.21
C ASP A 5 1.69 -2.33 3.02
N LEU A 6 2.52 -1.51 2.35
CA LEU A 6 3.64 -0.81 2.97
C LEU A 6 3.25 0.49 3.66
N CYS A 7 2.12 1.05 3.29
CA CYS A 7 1.80 2.44 3.53
C CYS A 7 0.61 2.57 4.47
N ARG A 8 0.74 3.43 5.48
CA ARG A 8 -0.37 3.85 6.32
C ARG A 8 -0.86 5.23 5.93
N PRO A 9 -2.18 5.44 5.82
CA PRO A 9 -2.71 6.76 5.55
C PRO A 9 -2.48 7.72 6.72
N ILE A 10 -2.33 9.01 6.41
CA ILE A 10 -2.31 10.13 7.37
C ILE A 10 -3.37 11.16 6.98
N GLY A 11 -3.85 11.91 7.96
CA GLY A 11 -4.98 12.84 7.76
C GLY A 11 -6.27 12.14 7.41
N GLU A 12 -7.28 12.91 7.02
CA GLU A 12 -8.59 12.41 6.62
C GLU A 12 -8.63 12.16 5.10
N PRO A 13 -9.49 11.23 4.63
CA PRO A 13 -9.80 11.10 3.21
C PRO A 13 -10.44 12.39 2.67
N MET A 14 -10.05 12.79 1.46
CA MET A 14 -10.52 14.01 0.79
C MET A 14 -10.96 13.70 -0.64
N PHE A 15 -11.78 14.55 -1.23
CA PHE A 15 -12.17 14.44 -2.62
C PHE A 15 -11.24 15.25 -3.52
N ALA A 16 -10.81 14.66 -4.64
CA ALA A 16 -10.11 15.38 -5.71
C ALA A 16 -11.15 16.24 -6.46
N THR A 17 -11.41 17.47 -5.99
CA THR A 17 -12.44 18.35 -6.54
C THR A 17 -12.02 19.00 -7.85
N ALA A 18 -10.71 19.15 -8.10
CA ALA A 18 -10.19 19.60 -9.39
C ALA A 18 -8.96 18.79 -9.80
N VAL A 19 -8.97 18.27 -11.02
CA VAL A 19 -7.87 17.48 -11.59
C VAL A 19 -7.70 17.80 -13.08
N ASP A 20 -6.47 17.65 -13.58
CA ASP A 20 -6.17 17.67 -15.01
C ASP A 20 -5.15 16.55 -15.32
N GLN A 21 -5.61 15.48 -15.97
CA GLN A 21 -4.86 14.27 -16.28
C GLN A 21 -4.22 13.64 -15.02
N ASN A 22 -2.96 13.93 -14.77
CA ASN A 22 -2.21 13.46 -13.60
C ASN A 22 -1.91 14.58 -12.59
N GLN A 23 -2.45 15.78 -12.83
CA GLN A 23 -2.33 16.91 -11.92
C GLN A 23 -3.50 16.93 -10.95
N LEU A 24 -3.21 16.90 -9.67
CA LEU A 24 -4.16 17.14 -8.60
C LEU A 24 -4.13 18.64 -8.28
N LEU A 25 -5.20 19.33 -8.65
CA LEU A 25 -5.32 20.78 -8.58
C LEU A 25 -6.01 21.23 -7.29
N ALA A 26 -7.00 20.45 -6.81
CA ALA A 26 -7.66 20.73 -5.54
C ALA A 26 -8.13 19.47 -4.84
N LEU A 27 -8.04 19.47 -3.51
CA LEU A 27 -8.57 18.51 -2.55
C LEU A 27 -9.54 19.25 -1.63
N ASP A 28 -10.83 18.87 -1.67
CA ASP A 28 -11.90 19.57 -0.95
C ASP A 28 -11.81 21.10 -1.14
N ASP A 29 -11.67 21.52 -2.42
CA ASP A 29 -11.53 22.89 -2.89
C ASP A 29 -10.28 23.66 -2.39
N ARG A 30 -9.27 22.95 -1.87
CA ARG A 30 -8.02 23.53 -1.38
C ARG A 30 -6.80 23.06 -2.18
N PRO A 31 -5.78 23.88 -2.40
CA PRO A 31 -4.55 23.45 -3.04
C PRO A 31 -3.87 22.29 -2.28
N PRO A 32 -3.47 21.19 -2.97
CA PRO A 32 -2.83 20.05 -2.32
C PRO A 32 -1.59 20.36 -1.49
N VAL A 33 -0.76 21.33 -1.94
CA VAL A 33 0.43 21.77 -1.19
C VAL A 33 0.02 22.42 0.14
N GLU A 34 -1.08 23.17 0.19
CA GLU A 34 -1.60 23.74 1.43
C GLU A 34 -2.05 22.64 2.41
N VAL A 35 -2.77 21.63 1.89
CA VAL A 35 -3.18 20.46 2.69
C VAL A 35 -1.95 19.73 3.24
N LEU A 36 -0.94 19.49 2.41
CA LEU A 36 0.31 18.86 2.86
C LEU A 36 1.06 19.67 3.92
N ASN A 37 1.11 20.99 3.79
CA ASN A 37 1.70 21.88 4.79
C ASN A 37 0.95 21.82 6.13
N GLN A 38 -0.39 21.75 6.09
CA GLN A 38 -1.20 21.59 7.29
C GLN A 38 -0.93 20.23 7.96
N LEU A 39 -0.92 19.13 7.19
CA LEU A 39 -0.59 17.79 7.71
C LEU A 39 0.81 17.76 8.33
N TYR A 40 1.79 18.35 7.66
CA TYR A 40 3.15 18.47 8.19
C TYR A 40 3.20 19.23 9.51
N GLY A 41 2.45 20.33 9.63
CA GLY A 41 2.38 21.11 10.86
C GLY A 41 1.82 20.34 12.06
N GLN A 42 0.91 19.40 11.80
CA GLN A 42 0.24 18.57 12.83
C GLN A 42 0.96 17.23 13.08
N ALA A 43 1.89 16.84 12.22
CA ALA A 43 2.54 15.54 12.27
C ALA A 43 3.54 15.44 13.44
N SER A 44 3.74 14.21 13.93
CA SER A 44 4.82 13.88 14.86
C SER A 44 6.19 14.09 14.20
N ASP A 45 7.27 14.20 14.99
CA ASP A 45 8.62 14.33 14.44
C ASP A 45 9.00 13.13 13.57
N HIS A 46 8.58 11.92 13.93
CA HIS A 46 8.74 10.73 13.11
C HIS A 46 8.03 10.86 11.76
N ASP A 47 6.76 11.27 11.76
CA ASP A 47 5.99 11.45 10.53
C ASP A 47 6.53 12.56 9.65
N LYS A 48 7.02 13.66 10.23
CA LYS A 48 7.70 14.72 9.49
C LYS A 48 8.93 14.22 8.74
N GLN A 49 9.70 13.31 9.35
CA GLN A 49 10.83 12.67 8.68
C GLN A 49 10.35 11.77 7.53
N LEU A 50 9.31 10.97 7.75
CA LEU A 50 8.74 10.11 6.70
C LEU A 50 8.16 10.95 5.55
N MET A 51 7.48 12.06 5.82
CA MET A 51 6.92 12.94 4.79
C MET A 51 7.98 13.49 3.83
N GLN A 52 9.21 13.65 4.26
CA GLN A 52 10.30 14.16 3.40
C GLN A 52 10.77 13.17 2.34
N HIS A 53 10.63 11.85 2.59
CA HIS A 53 11.22 10.82 1.72
C HIS A 53 10.28 9.65 1.39
N SER A 54 9.14 9.59 2.03
CA SER A 54 8.25 8.42 2.00
C SER A 54 6.77 8.79 1.95
N LEU A 55 6.45 9.96 1.38
CA LEU A 55 5.09 10.44 1.16
C LEU A 55 4.59 9.99 -0.22
N PHE A 56 3.36 9.52 -0.26
CA PHE A 56 2.68 9.06 -1.46
C PHE A 56 1.27 9.64 -1.56
N VAL A 57 0.61 9.35 -2.68
CA VAL A 57 -0.82 9.59 -2.87
C VAL A 57 -1.53 8.25 -2.92
N GLY A 58 -2.51 8.08 -2.08
CA GLY A 58 -3.43 6.95 -2.07
C GLY A 58 -4.70 7.31 -2.83
N LEU A 59 -5.03 6.53 -3.84
CA LEU A 59 -6.26 6.65 -4.62
C LEU A 59 -7.20 5.53 -4.19
N ALA A 60 -8.34 5.86 -3.59
CA ALA A 60 -9.27 4.86 -3.12
C ALA A 60 -9.73 3.93 -4.25
N MET A 61 -9.66 2.63 -4.02
CA MET A 61 -10.05 1.60 -4.98
C MET A 61 -11.57 1.46 -5.12
N ARG A 62 -12.30 1.88 -4.09
CA ARG A 62 -13.77 1.85 -4.07
C ARG A 62 -14.29 3.22 -3.64
N ALA A 63 -15.34 3.68 -4.29
CA ALA A 63 -16.01 4.93 -3.92
C ALA A 63 -17.18 4.64 -2.97
N GLY A 64 -17.52 5.64 -2.12
CA GLY A 64 -18.72 5.58 -1.30
C GLY A 64 -18.63 4.73 -0.04
N GLU A 65 -17.45 4.31 0.36
CA GLU A 65 -17.25 3.66 1.65
C GLU A 65 -17.41 4.68 2.80
N SER A 66 -17.93 4.24 3.92
CA SER A 66 -18.08 5.09 5.11
C SER A 66 -16.76 5.38 5.82
N THR A 67 -15.79 4.50 5.64
CA THR A 67 -14.44 4.60 6.22
C THR A 67 -13.42 4.01 5.26
N TYR A 68 -12.23 4.60 5.22
CA TYR A 68 -11.09 4.12 4.46
C TYR A 68 -9.90 3.89 5.39
N GLY A 69 -9.16 2.81 5.15
CA GLY A 69 -8.00 2.43 5.94
C GLY A 69 -6.85 1.89 5.10
N GLN A 70 -5.86 1.34 5.77
CA GLN A 70 -4.76 0.67 5.11
C GLN A 70 -5.28 -0.49 4.24
N GLY A 71 -4.78 -0.60 3.01
CA GLY A 71 -5.23 -1.61 2.04
C GLY A 71 -6.41 -1.20 1.15
N ASP A 72 -7.02 -0.02 1.37
CA ASP A 72 -8.13 0.48 0.54
C ASP A 72 -7.66 1.40 -0.60
N TYR A 73 -6.36 1.67 -0.68
CA TYR A 73 -5.80 2.64 -1.63
C TYR A 73 -4.81 2.01 -2.60
N LEU A 74 -4.85 2.48 -3.85
CA LEU A 74 -3.76 2.33 -4.79
C LEU A 74 -2.70 3.38 -4.48
N ILE A 75 -1.50 2.96 -4.10
CA ILE A 75 -0.41 3.86 -3.75
C ILE A 75 0.30 4.34 -5.01
N ARG A 76 0.49 5.65 -5.12
CA ARG A 76 1.11 6.30 -6.27
C ARG A 76 2.13 7.34 -5.82
N ASN A 77 3.19 7.48 -6.59
CA ASN A 77 4.23 8.47 -6.31
C ASN A 77 3.73 9.90 -6.58
N VAL A 78 4.14 10.82 -5.72
CA VAL A 78 4.20 12.23 -6.07
C VAL A 78 5.41 12.43 -6.98
N ILE A 79 5.22 12.92 -8.19
CA ILE A 79 6.27 13.12 -9.20
C ILE A 79 6.66 14.59 -9.41
N GLY A 80 5.93 15.50 -8.77
CA GLY A 80 6.22 16.94 -8.80
C GLY A 80 5.24 17.73 -7.96
N ALA A 81 5.62 18.95 -7.62
CA ALA A 81 4.78 19.94 -6.97
C ALA A 81 5.06 21.32 -7.57
N ASP A 82 4.03 22.08 -7.83
CA ASP A 82 4.10 23.47 -8.28
C ASP A 82 3.73 24.37 -7.09
N GLN A 83 4.71 25.19 -6.67
CA GLN A 83 4.53 26.06 -5.52
C GLN A 83 3.64 27.27 -5.82
N ASP A 84 3.54 27.69 -7.09
CA ASP A 84 2.76 28.86 -7.48
C ASP A 84 1.27 28.52 -7.52
N SER A 85 0.89 27.39 -8.10
CA SER A 85 -0.51 26.93 -8.15
C SER A 85 -0.90 26.08 -6.91
N GLY A 86 0.08 25.57 -6.18
CA GLY A 86 -0.14 24.63 -5.08
C GLY A 86 -0.59 23.24 -5.53
N SER A 87 -0.49 22.92 -6.82
CA SER A 87 -0.85 21.62 -7.37
C SER A 87 0.26 20.58 -7.17
N ILE A 88 -0.09 19.28 -7.25
CA ILE A 88 0.87 18.19 -7.27
C ILE A 88 0.62 17.28 -8.47
N ALA A 89 1.72 16.76 -9.03
CA ALA A 89 1.69 15.76 -10.09
C ALA A 89 1.81 14.35 -9.48
N VAL A 90 0.95 13.45 -9.90
CA VAL A 90 0.84 12.07 -9.39
C VAL A 90 1.17 11.07 -10.49
N ALA A 91 1.82 9.97 -10.16
CA ALA A 91 2.13 8.90 -11.11
C ALA A 91 0.89 8.02 -11.44
N ALA A 92 -0.23 8.67 -11.77
CA ALA A 92 -1.48 8.04 -12.18
C ALA A 92 -2.36 9.04 -12.94
N HIS A 93 -3.27 8.52 -13.75
CA HIS A 93 -4.40 9.33 -14.24
C HIS A 93 -5.42 9.52 -13.10
N LEU A 94 -5.85 10.75 -12.89
CA LEU A 94 -6.78 11.12 -11.82
C LEU A 94 -8.19 11.35 -12.39
N HIS A 95 -9.19 11.15 -11.56
CA HIS A 95 -10.58 11.39 -11.90
C HIS A 95 -11.21 12.39 -10.92
N PRO A 96 -12.08 13.30 -11.40
CA PRO A 96 -12.84 14.19 -10.53
C PRO A 96 -13.65 13.39 -9.48
N ASN A 97 -13.71 13.91 -8.27
CA ASN A 97 -14.40 13.31 -7.12
C ASN A 97 -13.85 11.95 -6.65
N GLN A 98 -12.66 11.56 -7.11
CA GLN A 98 -11.97 10.40 -6.56
C GLN A 98 -11.54 10.69 -5.12
N VAL A 99 -11.71 9.70 -4.23
CA VAL A 99 -11.23 9.81 -2.86
C VAL A 99 -9.72 9.63 -2.83
N VAL A 100 -9.04 10.57 -2.21
CA VAL A 100 -7.58 10.67 -2.08
C VAL A 100 -7.21 10.79 -0.61
N GLN A 101 -6.14 10.15 -0.20
CA GLN A 101 -5.51 10.35 1.10
C GLN A 101 -3.98 10.29 0.93
N PHE A 102 -3.24 10.84 1.87
CA PHE A 102 -1.78 10.80 1.83
C PHE A 102 -1.25 9.68 2.72
N PRO A 103 -0.67 8.61 2.16
CA PRO A 103 -0.04 7.58 2.94
C PRO A 103 1.47 7.82 3.10
N LEU A 104 1.99 7.35 4.21
CA LEU A 104 3.43 7.27 4.51
C LEU A 104 3.90 5.83 4.46
N ARG A 105 5.05 5.58 3.82
CA ARG A 105 5.72 4.29 3.87
C ARG A 105 6.46 4.17 5.19
N ASP A 106 6.05 3.20 6.01
CA ASP A 106 6.53 3.00 7.36
C ASP A 106 6.84 1.52 7.61
N ALA A 107 8.08 1.23 7.96
CA ALA A 107 8.56 -0.15 8.19
C ALA A 107 7.77 -0.87 9.29
N LYS A 108 7.49 -0.20 10.40
CA LYS A 108 6.74 -0.79 11.51
C LYS A 108 5.32 -1.16 11.09
N THR A 109 4.62 -0.21 10.48
CA THR A 109 3.24 -0.43 10.01
C THR A 109 3.18 -1.54 8.96
N SER A 110 4.15 -1.58 8.05
CA SER A 110 4.26 -2.63 7.04
C SER A 110 4.49 -4.02 7.65
N ALA A 111 5.37 -4.12 8.67
CA ALA A 111 5.60 -5.39 9.38
C ALA A 111 4.37 -5.85 10.16
N ASP A 112 3.66 -4.91 10.80
CA ASP A 112 2.42 -5.19 11.53
C ASP A 112 1.30 -5.69 10.59
N ASP A 113 1.13 -5.06 9.44
CA ASP A 113 0.16 -5.47 8.41
C ASP A 113 0.51 -6.86 7.84
N LEU A 114 1.79 -7.10 7.52
CA LEU A 114 2.23 -8.40 7.03
C LEU A 114 1.90 -9.52 8.02
N ARG A 115 2.14 -9.30 9.31
CA ARG A 115 1.79 -10.29 10.35
C ARG A 115 0.28 -10.55 10.40
N GLN A 116 -0.55 -9.52 10.29
CA GLN A 116 -2.01 -9.68 10.25
C GLN A 116 -2.47 -10.45 9.01
N VAL A 117 -1.90 -10.13 7.85
CA VAL A 117 -2.22 -10.81 6.58
C VAL A 117 -1.83 -12.28 6.65
N LEU A 118 -0.64 -12.59 7.15
CA LEU A 118 -0.18 -13.98 7.30
C LEU A 118 -0.99 -14.74 8.35
N GLY A 119 -1.39 -14.12 9.46
CA GLY A 119 -2.26 -14.75 10.46
C GLY A 119 -3.66 -15.06 9.90
N ARG A 120 -4.22 -14.20 9.04
CA ARG A 120 -5.46 -14.50 8.32
C ARG A 120 -5.27 -15.66 7.33
N LEU A 121 -4.14 -15.70 6.64
CA LEU A 121 -3.80 -16.80 5.74
C LEU A 121 -3.66 -18.12 6.50
N GLU A 122 -2.94 -18.15 7.60
CA GLU A 122 -2.80 -19.32 8.49
C GLU A 122 -4.16 -19.84 8.93
N SER A 123 -5.02 -18.93 9.42
CA SER A 123 -6.39 -19.27 9.81
C SER A 123 -7.21 -19.86 8.67
N ALA A 124 -7.06 -19.34 7.45
CA ALA A 124 -7.76 -19.83 6.27
C ALA A 124 -7.21 -21.18 5.75
N LEU A 125 -5.95 -21.49 6.04
CA LEU A 125 -5.35 -22.79 5.71
C LEU A 125 -5.85 -23.90 6.64
N GLY A 126 -6.21 -23.58 7.88
CA GLY A 126 -6.65 -24.54 8.88
C GLY A 126 -5.59 -25.60 9.18
N SER A 127 -5.97 -26.87 9.27
CA SER A 127 -5.04 -27.97 9.52
C SER A 127 -4.32 -28.50 8.27
N GLY A 128 -4.60 -27.93 7.09
CA GLY A 128 -3.99 -28.37 5.83
C GLY A 128 -2.59 -27.80 5.68
N THR A 129 -1.59 -28.65 5.44
CA THR A 129 -0.22 -28.21 5.14
C THR A 129 -0.10 -27.87 3.65
N PRO A 130 0.31 -26.65 3.29
CA PRO A 130 0.57 -26.30 1.90
C PRO A 130 1.79 -27.04 1.32
N ASP A 131 1.77 -27.28 0.01
CA ASP A 131 2.91 -27.90 -0.71
C ASP A 131 4.00 -26.88 -1.05
N GLY A 132 3.67 -25.60 -1.14
CA GLY A 132 4.60 -24.52 -1.47
C GLY A 132 3.90 -23.18 -1.61
N ALA A 133 4.71 -22.13 -1.79
CA ALA A 133 4.21 -20.77 -1.98
C ALA A 133 5.08 -19.96 -2.95
N LEU A 134 4.47 -18.91 -3.51
CA LEU A 134 5.17 -17.86 -4.24
C LEU A 134 5.00 -16.54 -3.50
N LEU A 135 6.09 -15.76 -3.47
CA LEU A 135 6.15 -14.42 -2.91
C LEU A 135 6.58 -13.43 -4.01
N PHE A 136 5.71 -12.49 -4.30
CA PHE A 136 6.00 -11.34 -5.16
C PHE A 136 6.04 -10.09 -4.27
N SER A 137 7.22 -9.52 -4.10
CA SER A 137 7.45 -8.42 -3.17
C SER A 137 7.86 -7.16 -3.93
N CYS A 138 7.26 -6.02 -3.58
CA CYS A 138 7.66 -4.75 -4.17
C CYS A 138 9.14 -4.44 -3.87
N THR A 139 9.85 -3.86 -4.86
CA THR A 139 11.24 -3.39 -4.68
C THR A 139 11.38 -2.32 -3.58
N GLY A 140 10.28 -1.67 -3.18
CA GLY A 140 10.22 -0.77 -2.04
C GLY A 140 10.28 -1.45 -0.67
N ARG A 141 10.23 -2.78 -0.62
CA ARG A 141 10.34 -3.60 0.60
C ARG A 141 11.80 -4.05 0.82
N GLY A 142 11.98 -5.09 1.62
CA GLY A 142 13.29 -5.68 1.88
C GLY A 142 14.23 -4.77 2.65
N ARG A 143 15.53 -4.90 2.37
CA ARG A 143 16.58 -4.21 3.15
C ARG A 143 16.44 -2.69 3.17
N GLY A 144 15.95 -2.10 2.08
CA GLY A 144 15.76 -0.64 1.98
C GLY A 144 14.68 -0.10 2.91
N LEU A 145 13.72 -0.93 3.32
CA LEU A 145 12.65 -0.56 4.24
C LEU A 145 12.95 -1.02 5.67
N TYR A 146 13.30 -2.32 5.84
CA TYR A 146 13.40 -2.95 7.15
C TYR A 146 14.81 -2.91 7.75
N GLY A 147 15.82 -2.46 6.99
CA GLY A 147 17.23 -2.49 7.40
C GLY A 147 17.88 -3.87 7.28
N GLU A 148 17.12 -4.92 7.04
CA GLU A 148 17.55 -6.31 6.94
C GLU A 148 17.02 -6.99 5.68
N SER A 149 17.69 -8.05 5.26
CA SER A 149 17.29 -8.87 4.13
C SER A 149 16.36 -10.00 4.58
N GLY A 150 15.41 -10.39 3.72
CA GLY A 150 14.58 -11.56 3.94
C GLY A 150 13.43 -11.38 4.95
N HIS A 151 13.11 -10.16 5.36
CA HIS A 151 12.04 -9.89 6.33
C HIS A 151 10.71 -10.58 5.95
N ASP A 152 10.24 -10.40 4.71
CA ASP A 152 8.94 -10.97 4.28
C ASP A 152 8.96 -12.50 4.24
N SER A 153 10.06 -13.09 3.77
CA SER A 153 10.20 -14.55 3.72
C SER A 153 10.39 -15.16 5.12
N ALA A 154 11.10 -14.48 6.03
CA ALA A 154 11.22 -14.89 7.42
C ALA A 154 9.85 -14.85 8.12
N SER A 155 9.11 -13.74 8.01
CA SER A 155 7.77 -13.61 8.59
C SER A 155 6.80 -14.69 8.05
N PHE A 156 6.89 -15.00 6.75
CA PHE A 156 6.10 -16.09 6.16
C PHE A 156 6.46 -17.45 6.79
N THR A 157 7.75 -17.75 6.91
CA THR A 157 8.24 -19.02 7.49
C THR A 157 7.87 -19.16 8.96
N GLU A 158 7.95 -18.07 9.72
CA GLU A 158 7.57 -18.04 11.14
C GLU A 158 6.07 -18.29 11.35
N THR A 159 5.22 -17.78 10.46
CA THR A 159 3.76 -17.88 10.62
C THR A 159 3.18 -19.13 9.97
N ILE A 160 3.58 -19.44 8.74
CA ILE A 160 2.99 -20.52 7.94
C ILE A 160 3.77 -21.83 8.09
N GLY A 161 5.05 -21.75 8.44
CA GLY A 161 5.93 -22.88 8.54
C GLY A 161 6.95 -22.99 7.41
N GLN A 162 7.90 -23.93 7.56
CA GLN A 162 8.93 -24.20 6.56
C GLN A 162 8.34 -24.99 5.39
N LEU A 163 8.23 -24.36 4.24
CA LEU A 163 7.81 -24.98 2.99
C LEU A 163 8.57 -24.34 1.82
N PRO A 164 8.59 -24.98 0.63
CA PRO A 164 9.20 -24.39 -0.55
C PRO A 164 8.59 -23.01 -0.85
N LEU A 165 9.41 -21.97 -0.78
CA LEU A 165 9.03 -20.58 -1.07
C LEU A 165 9.90 -20.06 -2.22
N GLY A 166 9.28 -19.74 -3.35
CA GLY A 166 9.92 -19.10 -4.49
C GLY A 166 9.38 -17.69 -4.72
N GLY A 167 10.04 -16.92 -5.58
CA GLY A 167 9.52 -15.58 -5.93
C GLY A 167 10.62 -14.60 -6.30
N PHE A 168 10.23 -13.32 -6.40
CA PHE A 168 11.17 -12.26 -6.78
C PHE A 168 10.63 -10.88 -6.35
N PHE A 169 11.52 -9.88 -6.37
CA PHE A 169 11.14 -8.47 -6.24
C PHE A 169 10.61 -7.92 -7.57
N CYS A 170 9.52 -7.15 -7.52
CA CYS A 170 8.86 -6.54 -8.68
C CYS A 170 8.49 -5.07 -8.44
N ASN A 171 8.23 -4.33 -9.53
CA ASN A 171 7.83 -2.91 -9.46
C ASN A 171 6.31 -2.71 -9.52
N GLY A 172 5.54 -3.79 -9.49
CA GLY A 172 4.09 -3.76 -9.48
C GLY A 172 3.56 -5.17 -9.32
N GLU A 173 2.53 -5.30 -8.52
CA GLU A 173 1.87 -6.54 -8.20
C GLU A 173 0.45 -6.49 -8.75
N ILE A 174 0.02 -7.55 -9.45
CA ILE A 174 -1.34 -7.66 -9.96
C ILE A 174 -2.13 -8.57 -9.02
N GLY A 175 -3.18 -8.05 -8.41
CA GLY A 175 -3.98 -8.81 -7.47
C GLY A 175 -5.40 -8.26 -7.30
N PRO A 176 -6.34 -9.12 -6.85
CA PRO A 176 -7.71 -8.71 -6.62
C PRO A 176 -7.88 -8.08 -5.23
N VAL A 177 -8.67 -7.02 -5.18
CA VAL A 177 -9.22 -6.43 -3.96
C VAL A 177 -10.72 -6.26 -4.14
N GLY A 178 -11.53 -6.85 -3.26
CA GLY A 178 -13.00 -6.77 -3.33
C GLY A 178 -13.60 -7.28 -4.65
N GLY A 179 -12.96 -8.27 -5.31
CA GLY A 179 -13.42 -8.85 -6.58
C GLY A 179 -12.98 -8.11 -7.84
N THR A 180 -12.29 -6.98 -7.72
CA THR A 180 -11.71 -6.23 -8.83
C THR A 180 -10.18 -6.38 -8.82
N THR A 181 -9.59 -6.61 -10.01
CA THR A 181 -8.14 -6.74 -10.15
C THR A 181 -7.50 -5.38 -10.39
N PHE A 182 -6.46 -5.08 -9.62
CA PHE A 182 -5.70 -3.85 -9.70
C PHE A 182 -4.21 -4.12 -9.94
N VAL A 183 -3.52 -3.11 -10.46
CA VAL A 183 -2.05 -3.04 -10.42
C VAL A 183 -1.68 -2.25 -9.17
N HIS A 184 -1.14 -2.97 -8.19
CA HIS A 184 -0.65 -2.41 -6.94
C HIS A 184 0.79 -1.96 -7.08
N GLY A 185 1.21 -1.07 -6.21
CA GLY A 185 2.61 -0.79 -5.90
C GLY A 185 2.77 -0.79 -4.39
N TYR A 186 3.98 -1.01 -3.93
CA TYR A 186 4.29 -0.99 -2.49
C TYR A 186 3.58 -2.08 -1.68
N THR A 187 3.37 -3.25 -2.28
CA THR A 187 2.72 -4.41 -1.64
C THR A 187 3.62 -5.63 -1.63
N SER A 188 3.19 -6.67 -0.93
CA SER A 188 3.75 -8.01 -0.98
C SER A 188 2.60 -8.99 -1.16
N SER A 189 2.67 -9.82 -2.20
CA SER A 189 1.60 -10.77 -2.55
C SER A 189 2.08 -12.20 -2.39
N PHE A 190 1.27 -13.02 -1.72
CA PHE A 190 1.55 -14.44 -1.52
C PHE A 190 0.52 -15.29 -2.25
N ALA A 191 0.99 -16.29 -2.99
CA ALA A 191 0.17 -17.35 -3.55
C ALA A 191 0.60 -18.67 -2.90
N VAL A 192 -0.36 -19.37 -2.27
CA VAL A 192 -0.10 -20.62 -1.55
C VAL A 192 -0.80 -21.76 -2.29
N PHE A 193 -0.09 -22.86 -2.48
CA PHE A 193 -0.57 -24.04 -3.18
C PHE A 193 -0.89 -25.14 -2.18
N ARG A 194 -2.06 -25.74 -2.32
CA ARG A 194 -2.51 -26.88 -1.52
C ARG A 194 -2.79 -28.08 -2.41
N PRO A 195 -2.62 -29.30 -1.89
CA PRO A 195 -3.05 -30.48 -2.61
C PRO A 195 -4.53 -30.37 -2.96
N ILE A 196 -4.90 -30.87 -4.13
CA ILE A 196 -6.31 -31.05 -4.49
C ILE A 196 -6.82 -32.21 -3.63
N SER A 197 -7.80 -31.95 -2.75
CA SER A 197 -8.49 -33.04 -2.05
C SER A 197 -9.12 -33.95 -3.10
N SER A 198 -8.64 -35.21 -3.17
CA SER A 198 -9.36 -36.23 -3.94
C SER A 198 -10.69 -36.46 -3.26
N GLU A 199 -11.80 -36.07 -3.88
CA GLU A 199 -13.16 -36.49 -3.51
C GLU A 199 -13.31 -38.00 -3.60
#